data_fbf7ba40a22da99ddf9e668b262c466a
#
_entry.id   fbf7ba40a22da99ddf9e668b262c466a
#
_cell.length_a   1.000
_cell.length_b   1.000
_cell.length_c   1.000
_cell.angle_alpha   90.00
_cell.angle_beta   90.00
_cell.angle_gamma   90.00
#
_symmetry.space_group_name_H-M   'P 1'
#
loop_
_entity.id
_entity.type
_entity.pdbx_description
1 polymer ?
#
loop_
_entity_poly.entity_id
_entity_poly.type
_entity_poly.pdbx_seq_one_letter_code
_entity_poly.pdbx_strand_id
1 'polypeptide(L)'
;MIRSRELAILAALLLAGCGSGEFSDLKEFVEQSGEGMHGRVEPLPQVVAYEPMTYDAFDLPEPFQPRKIEPDKAGVGSGPAPDLNRRKEALEAYPLESLKMVGTLEKARQRWALIKTPDNNLYRVKNGNYMGQNFGVVAMISESSVTLKELIQDTNGSWSERTSTLQLLDEEEKR
;
A
#
# COMPACT_ATOMS: atom_id res chain seq x y z
N MET A 1 -15.88 -20.95 91.02
CA MET A 1 -15.77 -19.49 90.78
C MET A 1 -14.37 -19.24 90.18
N ILE A 2 -14.22 -19.12 88.89
CA ILE A 2 -12.99 -18.75 88.24
C ILE A 2 -12.73 -17.29 88.62
N ARG A 3 -11.55 -17.03 89.22
CA ARG A 3 -11.22 -15.66 89.66
C ARG A 3 -11.07 -14.77 88.46
N SER A 4 -11.61 -13.60 88.48
CA SER A 4 -11.60 -12.60 87.38
C SER A 4 -10.17 -12.33 86.86
N ARG A 5 -9.15 -12.55 87.61
CA ARG A 5 -7.73 -12.44 87.27
C ARG A 5 -7.29 -13.51 86.27
N GLU A 6 -7.81 -14.75 86.43
CA GLU A 6 -7.47 -15.84 85.53
C GLU A 6 -8.13 -15.65 84.18
N LEU A 7 -9.33 -15.10 84.15
CA LEU A 7 -10.07 -14.75 82.95
C LEU A 7 -9.37 -13.61 82.18
N ALA A 8 -8.84 -12.64 82.90
CA ALA A 8 -8.08 -11.52 82.32
C ALA A 8 -6.76 -11.96 81.74
N ILE A 9 -6.04 -12.90 82.37
CA ILE A 9 -4.80 -13.50 81.84
C ILE A 9 -5.05 -14.33 80.59
N LEU A 10 -6.12 -15.10 80.53
CA LEU A 10 -6.52 -15.87 79.41
C LEU A 10 -6.93 -14.98 78.22
N ALA A 11 -7.62 -13.88 78.47
CA ALA A 11 -7.97 -12.90 77.46
C ALA A 11 -6.72 -12.16 76.88
N ALA A 12 -5.73 -11.84 77.72
CA ALA A 12 -4.49 -11.21 77.31
C ALA A 12 -3.64 -12.15 76.47
N LEU A 13 -3.60 -13.45 76.76
CA LEU A 13 -2.92 -14.47 75.97
C LEU A 13 -3.53 -14.67 74.60
N LEU A 14 -4.85 -14.53 74.46
CA LEU A 14 -5.54 -14.66 73.17
C LEU A 14 -5.31 -13.44 72.27
N LEU A 15 -5.05 -12.25 72.82
CA LEU A 15 -4.74 -11.06 72.02
C LEU A 15 -3.30 -10.98 71.59
N ALA A 16 -2.38 -11.70 72.22
CA ALA A 16 -0.95 -11.74 71.82
C ALA A 16 -0.69 -12.57 70.55
N GLY A 17 -1.67 -13.37 70.11
CA GLY A 17 -1.55 -14.21 68.90
C GLY A 17 -1.73 -13.50 67.56
N CYS A 18 -2.22 -12.24 67.55
CA CYS A 18 -2.37 -11.44 66.34
C CYS A 18 -1.13 -10.58 66.06
N GLY A 19 0.06 -11.16 66.09
CA GLY A 19 1.33 -10.48 65.87
C GLY A 19 1.91 -10.75 64.50
N SER A 20 1.79 -9.82 63.64
CA SER A 20 2.85 -9.33 62.70
C SER A 20 3.68 -10.36 61.93
N GLY A 21 3.08 -11.33 61.32
CA GLY A 21 3.80 -12.25 60.46
C GLY A 21 3.08 -12.57 59.16
N GLU A 22 1.92 -11.98 58.98
CA GLU A 22 1.15 -12.20 57.77
C GLU A 22 1.89 -11.57 56.61
N PHE A 23 2.43 -12.43 55.75
CA PHE A 23 3.16 -12.09 54.51
C PHE A 23 4.63 -11.67 54.66
N SER A 24 5.34 -12.00 55.73
CA SER A 24 6.76 -11.76 55.84
C SER A 24 7.56 -12.58 54.83
N ASP A 25 7.13 -13.78 54.55
CA ASP A 25 7.67 -14.67 53.51
C ASP A 25 7.46 -14.08 52.10
N LEU A 26 6.32 -13.46 51.83
CA LEU A 26 6.07 -12.81 50.57
C LEU A 26 6.88 -11.54 50.36
N LYS A 27 7.13 -10.78 51.43
CA LYS A 27 8.02 -9.61 51.37
C LYS A 27 9.44 -10.02 51.10
N GLU A 28 9.94 -11.05 51.81
CA GLU A 28 11.27 -11.62 51.56
C GLU A 28 11.41 -12.17 50.15
N PHE A 29 10.38 -12.85 49.65
CA PHE A 29 10.36 -13.35 48.25
C PHE A 29 10.40 -12.20 47.23
N VAL A 30 9.66 -11.12 47.48
CA VAL A 30 9.66 -9.95 46.57
C VAL A 30 11.01 -9.25 46.58
N GLU A 31 11.63 -9.09 47.75
CA GLU A 31 13.00 -8.53 47.88
C GLU A 31 14.02 -9.40 47.20
N GLN A 32 14.05 -10.71 47.46
CA GLN A 32 14.96 -11.65 46.81
C GLN A 32 14.72 -11.75 45.30
N SER A 33 13.48 -11.70 44.85
CA SER A 33 13.16 -11.73 43.42
C SER A 33 13.55 -10.43 42.72
N GLY A 34 13.62 -9.32 43.46
CA GLY A 34 14.04 -8.01 42.94
C GLY A 34 15.57 -7.84 42.87
N GLU A 35 16.33 -8.58 43.68
CA GLU A 35 17.79 -8.50 43.78
C GLU A 35 18.55 -9.12 42.61
N GLY A 36 18.14 -8.98 41.43
CA GLY A 36 18.82 -9.49 40.24
C GLY A 36 18.20 -9.01 38.96
N MET A 37 17.05 -8.34 39.08
CA MET A 37 16.31 -7.81 37.95
C MET A 37 16.73 -6.40 37.55
N HIS A 38 17.97 -6.03 37.77
CA HIS A 38 18.50 -4.83 37.15
C HIS A 38 18.78 -5.14 35.70
N GLY A 39 17.81 -4.84 34.85
CA GLY A 39 17.99 -4.90 33.41
C GLY A 39 19.23 -4.08 33.04
N ARG A 40 20.15 -4.69 32.32
CA ARG A 40 21.32 -3.99 31.80
C ARG A 40 20.82 -2.96 30.80
N VAL A 41 20.66 -1.72 31.26
CA VAL A 41 20.33 -0.61 30.37
C VAL A 41 21.56 -0.35 29.51
N GLU A 42 21.43 -0.57 28.21
CA GLU A 42 22.49 -0.20 27.28
C GLU A 42 22.73 1.32 27.37
N PRO A 43 23.99 1.74 27.38
CA PRO A 43 24.30 3.16 27.41
C PRO A 43 23.69 3.82 26.17
N LEU A 44 23.09 4.99 26.35
CA LEU A 44 22.54 5.77 25.25
C LEU A 44 23.63 5.99 24.18
N PRO A 45 23.26 5.85 22.90
CA PRO A 45 24.18 6.15 21.82
C PRO A 45 24.69 7.59 21.95
N GLN A 46 26.00 7.76 21.75
CA GLN A 46 26.58 9.09 21.79
C GLN A 46 25.95 9.97 20.72
N VAL A 47 25.44 11.10 21.13
CA VAL A 47 24.91 12.11 20.20
C VAL A 47 26.09 12.67 19.42
N VAL A 48 26.21 12.28 18.16
CA VAL A 48 27.14 12.92 17.24
C VAL A 48 26.55 14.30 16.92
N ALA A 49 27.32 15.36 17.20
CA ALA A 49 26.89 16.71 16.86
C ALA A 49 26.65 16.77 15.35
N TYR A 50 25.42 17.16 14.97
CA TYR A 50 25.08 17.38 13.55
C TYR A 50 25.86 18.60 13.07
N GLU A 51 26.72 18.41 12.07
CA GLU A 51 27.33 19.52 11.36
C GLU A 51 26.28 20.06 10.37
N PRO A 52 25.81 21.30 10.55
CA PRO A 52 24.82 21.88 9.63
C PRO A 52 25.42 21.94 8.22
N MET A 53 24.75 21.31 7.28
CA MET A 53 25.13 21.41 5.87
C MET A 53 24.91 22.85 5.41
N THR A 54 25.96 23.49 4.91
CA THR A 54 25.84 24.82 4.32
C THR A 54 25.11 24.67 2.97
N TYR A 55 23.99 25.34 2.81
CA TYR A 55 23.29 25.40 1.54
C TYR A 55 24.07 26.32 0.59
N ASP A 56 24.67 25.76 -0.44
CA ASP A 56 25.54 26.46 -1.40
C ASP A 56 24.98 26.36 -2.84
N ALA A 57 23.67 26.36 -2.96
CA ALA A 57 22.99 26.19 -4.23
C ALA A 57 22.29 27.49 -4.71
N PHE A 58 22.77 28.65 -4.28
CA PHE A 58 22.19 29.94 -4.66
C PHE A 58 22.34 30.27 -6.15
N ASP A 59 23.33 29.69 -6.81
CA ASP A 59 23.57 29.85 -8.25
C ASP A 59 22.81 28.85 -9.12
N LEU A 60 22.10 27.86 -8.50
CA LEU A 60 21.28 26.95 -9.23
C LEU A 60 19.90 27.57 -9.53
N PRO A 61 19.31 27.25 -10.69
CA PRO A 61 17.97 27.72 -11.00
C PRO A 61 16.97 27.18 -9.99
N GLU A 62 16.04 28.02 -9.56
CA GLU A 62 15.00 27.66 -8.59
C GLU A 62 14.24 26.40 -9.04
N PRO A 63 14.17 25.34 -8.21
CA PRO A 63 13.55 24.08 -8.60
C PRO A 63 12.04 24.17 -8.82
N PHE A 64 11.41 25.24 -8.29
CA PHE A 64 9.96 25.47 -8.40
C PHE A 64 9.58 26.47 -9.51
N GLN A 65 10.54 27.10 -10.16
CA GLN A 65 10.22 27.84 -11.38
C GLN A 65 9.90 26.88 -12.50
N PRO A 66 8.75 27.05 -13.19
CA PRO A 66 8.48 26.28 -14.38
C PRO A 66 9.61 26.52 -15.37
N ARG A 67 10.37 25.49 -15.66
CA ARG A 67 11.37 25.56 -16.73
C ARG A 67 10.60 25.96 -17.99
N LYS A 68 10.94 27.08 -18.59
CA LYS A 68 10.58 27.33 -19.98
C LYS A 68 11.28 26.26 -20.80
N ILE A 69 10.58 25.14 -20.96
CA ILE A 69 10.95 24.18 -21.98
C ILE A 69 10.62 24.93 -23.25
N GLU A 70 11.64 25.57 -23.87
CA GLU A 70 11.49 25.96 -25.24
C GLU A 70 11.15 24.68 -25.95
N PRO A 71 10.00 24.59 -26.64
CA PRO A 71 9.70 23.40 -27.40
C PRO A 71 10.86 23.25 -28.37
N ASP A 72 11.71 22.25 -28.12
CA ASP A 72 12.65 21.82 -29.11
C ASP A 72 11.83 21.72 -30.41
N LYS A 73 12.17 22.51 -31.39
CA LYS A 73 11.67 22.37 -32.76
C LYS A 73 12.24 21.07 -33.37
N ALA A 74 12.39 20.06 -32.51
CA ALA A 74 12.65 18.70 -32.87
C ALA A 74 11.36 18.21 -33.56
N GLY A 75 11.41 18.26 -34.85
CA GLY A 75 10.52 17.72 -35.85
C GLY A 75 9.14 17.27 -35.37
N VAL A 76 8.11 17.91 -35.92
CA VAL A 76 6.76 17.38 -35.95
C VAL A 76 6.82 15.87 -36.03
N GLY A 77 6.61 15.22 -34.85
CA GLY A 77 6.17 13.87 -34.69
C GLY A 77 6.75 12.76 -35.57
N SER A 78 7.94 12.26 -35.29
CA SER A 78 8.34 10.95 -35.81
C SER A 78 7.86 9.79 -34.90
N GLY A 79 6.96 10.06 -33.95
CA GLY A 79 6.31 9.06 -33.11
C GLY A 79 4.97 8.61 -33.70
N PRO A 80 4.44 7.44 -33.28
CA PRO A 80 3.13 6.96 -33.69
C PRO A 80 2.05 7.89 -33.15
N ALA A 81 1.50 8.78 -33.98
CA ALA A 81 0.38 9.63 -33.64
C ALA A 81 -0.95 8.86 -33.82
N PRO A 82 -1.94 9.05 -32.92
CA PRO A 82 -3.25 8.40 -33.07
C PRO A 82 -4.02 9.02 -34.24
N ASP A 83 -4.79 8.19 -34.92
CA ASP A 83 -5.76 8.66 -35.91
C ASP A 83 -7.00 9.25 -35.18
N LEU A 84 -7.07 10.57 -35.15
CA LEU A 84 -8.17 11.30 -34.50
C LEU A 84 -9.47 11.32 -35.34
N ASN A 85 -9.39 10.98 -36.64
CA ASN A 85 -10.53 11.04 -37.56
C ASN A 85 -11.33 9.73 -37.61
N ARG A 86 -10.84 8.66 -36.99
CA ARG A 86 -11.55 7.39 -36.93
C ARG A 86 -12.75 7.44 -35.96
N ARG A 87 -13.74 6.62 -36.26
CA ARG A 87 -14.84 6.42 -35.31
C ARG A 87 -14.34 5.70 -34.05
N LYS A 88 -14.61 6.26 -32.89
CA LYS A 88 -14.28 5.65 -31.60
C LYS A 88 -15.14 4.41 -31.34
N GLU A 89 -14.54 3.38 -30.75
CA GLU A 89 -15.23 2.20 -30.27
C GLU A 89 -15.84 2.44 -28.88
N ALA A 90 -16.85 1.65 -28.50
CA ALA A 90 -17.59 1.85 -27.26
C ALA A 90 -16.69 1.78 -25.99
N LEU A 91 -15.65 0.94 -26.02
CA LEU A 91 -14.74 0.78 -24.87
C LEU A 91 -13.74 1.92 -24.70
N GLU A 92 -13.59 2.80 -25.67
CA GLU A 92 -12.75 3.99 -25.56
C GLU A 92 -13.39 5.11 -24.73
N ALA A 93 -14.68 4.98 -24.40
CA ALA A 93 -15.36 5.91 -23.51
C ALA A 93 -14.92 5.74 -22.03
N TYR A 94 -14.36 4.60 -21.69
CA TYR A 94 -14.00 4.23 -20.32
C TYR A 94 -12.49 4.24 -20.12
N PRO A 95 -11.98 4.69 -18.96
CA PRO A 95 -10.57 4.52 -18.62
C PRO A 95 -10.25 3.03 -18.47
N LEU A 96 -9.01 2.64 -18.85
CA LEU A 96 -8.61 1.23 -18.87
C LEU A 96 -8.73 0.57 -17.48
N GLU A 97 -8.46 1.32 -16.42
CA GLU A 97 -8.51 0.87 -15.02
C GLU A 97 -9.93 0.51 -14.56
N SER A 98 -10.95 1.06 -15.24
CA SER A 98 -12.36 0.76 -14.94
C SER A 98 -12.88 -0.47 -15.66
N LEU A 99 -12.15 -0.94 -16.67
CA LEU A 99 -12.51 -2.11 -17.47
C LEU A 99 -11.99 -3.38 -16.78
N LYS A 100 -12.78 -4.45 -16.83
CA LYS A 100 -12.41 -5.73 -16.22
C LYS A 100 -12.50 -6.84 -17.25
N MET A 101 -11.42 -7.61 -17.39
CA MET A 101 -11.46 -8.84 -18.16
C MET A 101 -12.13 -9.92 -17.33
N VAL A 102 -13.21 -10.50 -17.84
CA VAL A 102 -14.01 -11.52 -17.14
C VAL A 102 -13.92 -12.90 -17.78
N GLY A 103 -13.28 -12.99 -18.92
CA GLY A 103 -13.08 -14.29 -19.59
C GLY A 103 -12.53 -14.16 -20.98
N THR A 104 -12.30 -15.31 -21.59
CA THR A 104 -11.92 -15.45 -23.00
C THR A 104 -12.89 -16.35 -23.73
N LEU A 105 -13.02 -16.14 -25.02
CA LEU A 105 -13.80 -16.97 -25.93
C LEU A 105 -12.92 -17.33 -27.13
N GLU A 106 -12.83 -18.59 -27.45
CA GLU A 106 -12.11 -19.06 -28.63
C GLU A 106 -13.07 -19.77 -29.60
N LYS A 107 -13.03 -19.36 -30.85
CA LYS A 107 -13.80 -20.01 -31.93
C LYS A 107 -13.00 -19.92 -33.24
N ALA A 108 -12.85 -21.04 -33.92
CA ALA A 108 -12.20 -21.13 -35.23
C ALA A 108 -10.79 -20.49 -35.24
N ARG A 109 -9.98 -20.77 -34.23
CA ARG A 109 -8.61 -20.24 -34.04
C ARG A 109 -8.53 -18.73 -33.82
N GLN A 110 -9.66 -18.07 -33.59
CA GLN A 110 -9.70 -16.67 -33.21
C GLN A 110 -10.09 -16.57 -31.74
N ARG A 111 -9.32 -15.78 -30.98
CA ARG A 111 -9.55 -15.53 -29.57
C ARG A 111 -10.11 -14.13 -29.37
N TRP A 112 -11.10 -14.04 -28.51
CA TRP A 112 -11.71 -12.80 -28.03
C TRP A 112 -11.57 -12.72 -26.52
N ALA A 113 -11.36 -11.54 -26.00
CA ALA A 113 -11.53 -11.26 -24.59
C ALA A 113 -12.93 -10.71 -24.33
N LEU A 114 -13.49 -11.09 -23.19
CA LEU A 114 -14.74 -10.56 -22.67
C LEU A 114 -14.41 -9.47 -21.65
N ILE A 115 -14.79 -8.25 -21.97
CA ILE A 115 -14.50 -7.07 -21.14
C ILE A 115 -15.81 -6.54 -20.57
N LYS A 116 -15.84 -6.41 -19.26
CA LYS A 116 -16.96 -5.85 -18.50
C LYS A 116 -16.67 -4.38 -18.18
N THR A 117 -17.62 -3.52 -18.48
CA THR A 117 -17.58 -2.09 -18.16
C THR A 117 -18.16 -1.81 -16.77
N PRO A 118 -17.92 -0.62 -16.19
CA PRO A 118 -18.53 -0.20 -14.93
C PRO A 118 -20.06 -0.24 -14.95
N ASP A 119 -20.66 0.02 -16.12
CA ASP A 119 -22.12 -0.04 -16.34
C ASP A 119 -22.65 -1.47 -16.46
N ASN A 120 -21.82 -2.47 -16.13
CA ASN A 120 -22.17 -3.88 -16.15
C ASN A 120 -22.45 -4.46 -17.55
N ASN A 121 -22.10 -3.74 -18.62
CA ASN A 121 -22.19 -4.23 -19.98
C ASN A 121 -20.99 -5.12 -20.32
N LEU A 122 -21.23 -6.12 -21.17
CA LEU A 122 -20.22 -7.06 -21.61
C LEU A 122 -19.90 -6.86 -23.08
N TYR A 123 -18.63 -6.64 -23.39
CA TYR A 123 -18.14 -6.45 -24.75
C TYR A 123 -17.15 -7.54 -25.15
N ARG A 124 -17.20 -7.94 -26.42
CA ARG A 124 -16.19 -8.82 -27.01
C ARG A 124 -15.16 -8.00 -27.75
N VAL A 125 -13.89 -8.21 -27.43
CA VAL A 125 -12.78 -7.57 -28.11
C VAL A 125 -11.86 -8.61 -28.75
N LYS A 126 -11.29 -8.28 -29.89
CA LYS A 126 -10.30 -9.06 -30.60
C LYS A 126 -9.04 -8.22 -30.82
N ASN A 127 -7.96 -8.85 -31.30
CA ASN A 127 -6.78 -8.13 -31.69
C ASN A 127 -7.12 -7.04 -32.71
N GLY A 128 -6.59 -5.85 -32.52
CA GLY A 128 -6.82 -4.67 -33.34
C GLY A 128 -8.02 -3.82 -32.93
N ASN A 129 -8.89 -4.25 -31.96
CA ASN A 129 -9.90 -3.37 -31.38
C ASN A 129 -9.28 -2.32 -30.47
N TYR A 130 -10.00 -1.24 -30.27
CA TYR A 130 -9.61 -0.14 -29.41
C TYR A 130 -10.34 -0.19 -28.09
N MET A 131 -9.62 0.10 -26.99
CA MET A 131 -10.18 0.22 -25.65
C MET A 131 -9.35 1.14 -24.78
N GLY A 132 -9.99 1.79 -23.81
CA GLY A 132 -9.34 2.78 -22.95
C GLY A 132 -9.26 4.17 -23.59
N GLN A 133 -9.12 5.20 -22.76
CA GLN A 133 -9.13 6.60 -23.21
C GLN A 133 -7.85 7.02 -23.93
N ASN A 134 -6.77 6.26 -23.77
CA ASN A 134 -5.44 6.55 -24.30
C ASN A 134 -5.18 5.87 -25.66
N PHE A 135 -6.20 5.75 -26.50
CA PHE A 135 -6.09 5.13 -27.83
C PHE A 135 -5.50 3.71 -27.79
N GLY A 136 -5.79 2.95 -26.71
CA GLY A 136 -5.24 1.62 -26.51
C GLY A 136 -5.70 0.63 -27.58
N VAL A 137 -4.78 0.04 -28.32
CA VAL A 137 -5.03 -1.01 -29.29
C VAL A 137 -4.73 -2.36 -28.69
N VAL A 138 -5.65 -3.31 -28.80
CA VAL A 138 -5.45 -4.69 -28.36
C VAL A 138 -4.40 -5.35 -29.24
N ALA A 139 -3.21 -5.59 -28.71
CA ALA A 139 -2.09 -6.21 -29.39
C ALA A 139 -2.13 -7.74 -29.29
N MET A 140 -2.43 -8.27 -28.10
CA MET A 140 -2.45 -9.72 -27.85
C MET A 140 -3.51 -10.07 -26.81
N ILE A 141 -4.15 -11.21 -27.01
CA ILE A 141 -5.09 -11.81 -26.04
C ILE A 141 -4.56 -13.18 -25.66
N SER A 142 -4.22 -13.35 -24.37
CA SER A 142 -3.88 -14.64 -23.77
C SER A 142 -5.10 -15.22 -23.02
N GLU A 143 -4.94 -16.35 -22.36
CA GLU A 143 -6.00 -16.96 -21.58
C GLU A 143 -6.38 -16.12 -20.34
N SER A 144 -5.39 -15.45 -19.74
CA SER A 144 -5.54 -14.71 -18.48
C SER A 144 -5.29 -13.22 -18.60
N SER A 145 -4.97 -12.71 -19.78
CA SER A 145 -4.65 -11.29 -19.95
C SER A 145 -4.88 -10.75 -21.35
N VAL A 146 -5.10 -9.45 -21.43
CA VAL A 146 -5.12 -8.68 -22.66
C VAL A 146 -4.00 -7.66 -22.61
N THR A 147 -3.11 -7.69 -23.59
CA THR A 147 -2.03 -6.71 -23.74
C THR A 147 -2.44 -5.65 -24.75
N LEU A 148 -2.30 -4.40 -24.35
CA LEU A 148 -2.63 -3.22 -25.14
C LEU A 148 -1.39 -2.38 -25.40
N LYS A 149 -1.39 -1.67 -26.51
CA LYS A 149 -0.47 -0.58 -26.82
C LYS A 149 -1.25 0.72 -26.76
N GLU A 150 -0.93 1.56 -25.80
CA GLU A 150 -1.54 2.86 -25.58
C GLU A 150 -0.65 3.97 -26.12
N LEU A 151 -1.25 5.03 -26.61
CA LEU A 151 -0.56 6.25 -27.01
C LEU A 151 -0.80 7.33 -25.98
N ILE A 152 0.28 7.80 -25.35
CA ILE A 152 0.23 8.85 -24.34
C ILE A 152 0.92 10.07 -24.92
N GLN A 153 0.25 11.23 -24.79
CA GLN A 153 0.86 12.49 -25.14
C GLN A 153 1.64 13.03 -23.94
N ASP A 154 2.92 13.31 -24.16
CA ASP A 154 3.77 13.97 -23.17
C ASP A 154 3.44 15.46 -23.08
N THR A 155 3.93 16.12 -22.03
CA THR A 155 3.77 17.57 -21.78
C THR A 155 4.31 18.44 -22.94
N ASN A 156 5.21 17.89 -23.74
CA ASN A 156 5.78 18.54 -24.92
C ASN A 156 4.92 18.36 -26.19
N GLY A 157 3.79 17.67 -26.10
CA GLY A 157 2.94 17.35 -27.24
C GLY A 157 3.42 16.15 -28.08
N SER A 158 4.49 15.48 -27.69
CA SER A 158 5.00 14.29 -28.36
C SER A 158 4.22 13.05 -27.94
N TRP A 159 3.95 12.15 -28.89
CA TRP A 159 3.29 10.88 -28.60
C TRP A 159 4.29 9.78 -28.29
N SER A 160 4.04 9.02 -27.26
CA SER A 160 4.82 7.84 -26.87
C SER A 160 3.92 6.61 -26.73
N GLU A 161 4.46 5.44 -27.13
CA GLU A 161 3.76 4.17 -26.99
C GLU A 161 4.08 3.57 -25.61
N ARG A 162 3.02 3.15 -24.89
CA ARG A 162 3.12 2.41 -23.64
C ARG A 162 2.38 1.09 -23.76
N THR A 163 2.98 0.03 -23.24
CA THR A 163 2.31 -1.27 -23.14
C THR A 163 1.60 -1.38 -21.78
N SER A 164 0.31 -1.69 -21.82
CA SER A 164 -0.53 -1.93 -20.65
C SER A 164 -1.13 -3.33 -20.73
N THR A 165 -1.37 -3.95 -19.58
CA THR A 165 -1.94 -5.30 -19.52
C THR A 165 -3.14 -5.31 -18.60
N LEU A 166 -4.27 -5.81 -19.09
CA LEU A 166 -5.48 -6.06 -18.32
C LEU A 166 -5.56 -7.55 -17.99
N GLN A 167 -5.53 -7.89 -16.71
CA GLN A 167 -5.59 -9.28 -16.24
C GLN A 167 -7.03 -9.75 -16.07
N LEU A 168 -7.22 -11.08 -16.18
CA LEU A 168 -8.47 -11.74 -15.88
C LEU A 168 -8.80 -11.54 -14.39
N LEU A 169 -10.03 -11.12 -14.11
CA LEU A 169 -10.52 -11.02 -12.75
C LEU A 169 -10.91 -12.41 -12.27
N ASP A 170 -10.13 -12.99 -11.38
CA ASP A 170 -10.49 -14.22 -10.68
C ASP A 170 -11.59 -13.89 -9.65
N GLU A 171 -12.77 -14.49 -9.80
CA GLU A 171 -13.91 -14.27 -8.88
C GLU A 171 -13.69 -14.88 -7.47
N GLU A 172 -12.56 -15.53 -7.22
CA GLU A 172 -12.30 -16.21 -5.94
C GLU A 172 -11.98 -15.25 -4.77
N GLU A 173 -11.77 -13.97 -5.00
CA GLU A 173 -11.43 -13.01 -3.94
C GLU A 173 -12.64 -12.36 -3.25
N LYS A 174 -13.85 -12.94 -3.43
CA LYS A 174 -15.09 -12.51 -2.75
C LYS A 174 -15.68 -13.62 -1.86
N ARG A 175 -14.88 -14.14 -0.93
CA ARG A 175 -15.44 -14.90 0.19
C ARG A 175 -14.86 -14.45 1.52
#